data_8a52411f2d155c1bc536b8617416d362
#
_entry.id   8a52411f2d155c1bc536b8617416d362
#
_cell.length_a   1.000
_cell.length_b   1.000
_cell.length_c   1.000
_cell.angle_alpha   90.00
_cell.angle_beta   90.00
_cell.angle_gamma   90.00
#
_symmetry.space_group_name_H-M   'P 1'
#
loop_
_entity.id
_entity.type
_entity.pdbx_description
1 polymer ?
#
loop_
_entity_poly.entity_id
_entity_poly.type
_entity_poly.pdbx_seq_one_letter_code
_entity_poly.pdbx_strand_id
1 'polypeptide(L)'
;MKNLDIPKTKKSLPNYLSLEEAEKLLSVIDGKYKERDYAMITLFLNCGMRLSELVSIDYNDIKADGTLVITGKGNKERTVYLNQACINAVTTYMKVRPHDGVKDRALFLSSRNQRISNRSVQHIVEEYLKKAGLGDRGLSVHKLRHTAATLMYQHGNVDVLLLKEILGHENLSTTEIYTHISNDLSLIHISEPTRHAQIS
;
A
#
# COMPACT_ATOMS: atom_id res chain seq x y z
N MET A 1 -29.92 -27.81 38.65
CA MET A 1 -28.73 -27.19 38.03
C MET A 1 -29.13 -26.66 36.68
N LYS A 2 -29.23 -25.30 36.54
CA LYS A 2 -29.55 -24.66 35.26
C LYS A 2 -28.25 -24.50 34.46
N ASN A 3 -28.16 -25.14 33.29
CA ASN A 3 -27.08 -24.91 32.33
C ASN A 3 -27.22 -23.45 31.86
N LEU A 4 -26.25 -22.61 32.19
CA LEU A 4 -26.03 -21.31 31.55
C LEU A 4 -25.44 -21.56 30.15
N ASP A 5 -26.28 -21.41 29.14
CA ASP A 5 -25.82 -21.27 27.76
C ASP A 5 -25.03 -19.97 27.61
N ILE A 6 -23.70 -20.07 27.56
CA ILE A 6 -22.82 -18.95 27.25
C ILE A 6 -22.99 -18.68 25.74
N PRO A 7 -23.44 -17.47 25.34
CA PRO A 7 -23.55 -17.15 23.92
C PRO A 7 -22.17 -17.24 23.26
N LYS A 8 -22.03 -18.10 22.25
CA LYS A 8 -20.85 -18.15 21.38
C LYS A 8 -20.73 -16.81 20.67
N THR A 9 -19.89 -15.92 21.15
CA THR A 9 -19.51 -14.70 20.43
C THR A 9 -18.99 -15.11 19.05
N LYS A 10 -19.70 -14.72 18.00
CA LYS A 10 -19.19 -14.84 16.62
C LYS A 10 -17.83 -14.13 16.57
N LYS A 11 -16.74 -14.86 16.36
CA LYS A 11 -15.44 -14.24 16.10
C LYS A 11 -15.60 -13.35 14.87
N SER A 12 -15.57 -12.04 15.08
CA SER A 12 -15.56 -11.11 13.95
C SER A 12 -14.32 -11.35 13.11
N LEU A 13 -14.47 -11.31 11.79
CA LEU A 13 -13.32 -11.40 10.88
C LEU A 13 -12.32 -10.27 11.19
N PRO A 14 -11.02 -10.53 11.05
CA PRO A 14 -10.01 -9.50 11.27
C PRO A 14 -10.25 -8.26 10.41
N ASN A 15 -10.01 -7.08 10.96
CA ASN A 15 -10.15 -5.80 10.26
C ASN A 15 -8.95 -5.47 9.35
N TYR A 16 -8.24 -6.48 8.87
CA TYR A 16 -7.10 -6.39 7.95
C TYR A 16 -7.14 -7.57 6.96
N LEU A 17 -6.38 -7.48 5.88
CA LEU A 17 -6.25 -8.54 4.88
C LEU A 17 -5.20 -9.56 5.31
N SER A 18 -5.46 -10.85 5.07
CA SER A 18 -4.40 -11.85 5.04
C SER A 18 -3.47 -11.63 3.84
N LEU A 19 -2.33 -12.32 3.81
CA LEU A 19 -1.41 -12.24 2.66
C LEU A 19 -2.12 -12.66 1.37
N GLU A 20 -2.84 -13.78 1.38
CA GLU A 20 -3.59 -14.29 0.22
C GLU A 20 -4.68 -13.31 -0.23
N GLU A 21 -5.36 -12.64 0.71
CA GLU A 21 -6.36 -11.61 0.38
C GLU A 21 -5.72 -10.36 -0.22
N ALA A 22 -4.54 -9.97 0.25
CA ALA A 22 -3.78 -8.85 -0.32
C ALA A 22 -3.29 -9.18 -1.75
N GLU A 23 -2.78 -10.39 -1.98
CA GLU A 23 -2.42 -10.88 -3.32
C GLU A 23 -3.64 -10.95 -4.25
N LYS A 24 -4.77 -11.45 -3.75
CA LYS A 24 -6.02 -11.48 -4.49
C LYS A 24 -6.49 -10.07 -4.86
N LEU A 25 -6.39 -9.09 -3.95
CA LEU A 25 -6.71 -7.70 -4.23
C LEU A 25 -5.86 -7.15 -5.38
N LEU A 26 -4.56 -7.41 -5.40
CA LEU A 26 -3.67 -6.98 -6.47
C LEU A 26 -3.96 -7.69 -7.79
N SER A 27 -4.31 -8.98 -7.77
CA SER A 27 -4.56 -9.79 -8.97
C SER A 27 -5.80 -9.37 -9.76
N VAL A 28 -6.78 -8.71 -9.14
CA VAL A 28 -8.02 -8.27 -9.80
C VAL A 28 -7.93 -6.88 -10.41
N ILE A 29 -6.77 -6.21 -10.29
CA ILE A 29 -6.58 -4.86 -10.81
C ILE A 29 -6.42 -4.91 -12.34
N ASP A 30 -7.34 -4.26 -13.04
CA ASP A 30 -7.39 -4.24 -14.50
C ASP A 30 -7.90 -2.89 -15.03
N GLY A 31 -8.15 -2.83 -16.35
CA GLY A 31 -8.71 -1.66 -17.02
C GLY A 31 -7.67 -0.62 -17.44
N LYS A 32 -8.16 0.55 -17.87
CA LYS A 32 -7.36 1.61 -18.49
C LYS A 32 -6.27 2.18 -17.60
N TYR A 33 -6.48 2.21 -16.28
CA TYR A 33 -5.58 2.83 -15.31
C TYR A 33 -4.92 1.80 -14.39
N LYS A 34 -4.84 0.53 -14.82
CA LYS A 34 -4.35 -0.59 -14.00
C LYS A 34 -2.97 -0.37 -13.43
N GLU A 35 -2.03 0.19 -14.18
CA GLU A 35 -0.65 0.42 -13.73
C GLU A 35 -0.62 1.45 -12.59
N ARG A 36 -1.42 2.51 -12.70
CA ARG A 36 -1.58 3.52 -11.66
C ARG A 36 -2.19 2.91 -10.40
N ASP A 37 -3.30 2.21 -10.56
CA ASP A 37 -4.08 1.67 -9.45
C ASP A 37 -3.31 0.57 -8.74
N TYR A 38 -2.58 -0.26 -9.50
CA TYR A 38 -1.67 -1.26 -8.96
C TYR A 38 -0.55 -0.63 -8.14
N ALA A 39 0.10 0.43 -8.66
CA ALA A 39 1.15 1.13 -7.93
C ALA A 39 0.64 1.75 -6.62
N MET A 40 -0.54 2.39 -6.63
CA MET A 40 -1.15 2.96 -5.42
C MET A 40 -1.42 1.90 -4.35
N ILE A 41 -2.06 0.78 -4.73
CA ILE A 41 -2.43 -0.29 -3.79
C ILE A 41 -1.17 -1.01 -3.28
N THR A 42 -0.16 -1.23 -4.14
CA THR A 42 1.14 -1.78 -3.75
C THR A 42 1.83 -0.91 -2.70
N LEU A 43 1.85 0.42 -2.88
CA LEU A 43 2.41 1.34 -1.89
C LEU A 43 1.64 1.31 -0.56
N PHE A 44 0.31 1.24 -0.58
CA PHE A 44 -0.47 1.10 0.65
C PHE A 44 -0.13 -0.18 1.41
N LEU A 45 -0.03 -1.31 0.71
CA LEU A 45 0.20 -2.63 1.32
C LEU A 45 1.65 -2.84 1.78
N ASN A 46 2.63 -2.22 1.12
CA ASN A 46 4.04 -2.42 1.44
C ASN A 46 4.65 -1.31 2.31
N CYS A 47 4.14 -0.07 2.21
CA CYS A 47 4.70 1.07 2.95
C CYS A 47 3.78 1.58 4.06
N GLY A 48 2.54 1.11 4.11
CA GLY A 48 1.56 1.54 5.10
C GLY A 48 1.32 3.06 5.10
N MET A 49 1.35 3.70 3.94
CA MET A 49 1.15 5.14 3.80
C MET A 49 -0.25 5.58 4.22
N ARG A 50 -0.36 6.82 4.70
CA ARG A 50 -1.66 7.48 4.83
C ARG A 50 -2.18 7.90 3.45
N LEU A 51 -3.50 7.97 3.30
CA LEU A 51 -4.13 8.40 2.04
C LEU A 51 -3.62 9.78 1.58
N SER A 52 -3.56 10.75 2.49
CA SER A 52 -3.06 12.09 2.18
C SER A 52 -1.58 12.10 1.80
N GLU A 53 -0.77 11.25 2.41
CA GLU A 53 0.64 11.08 2.07
C GLU A 53 0.78 10.59 0.63
N LEU A 54 0.09 9.50 0.24
CA LEU A 54 0.13 8.97 -1.11
C LEU A 54 -0.30 9.99 -2.17
N VAL A 55 -1.38 10.71 -1.91
CA VAL A 55 -1.90 11.72 -2.86
C VAL A 55 -0.96 12.91 -3.01
N SER A 56 -0.20 13.25 -1.96
CA SER A 56 0.73 14.39 -1.98
C SER A 56 2.04 14.13 -2.71
N ILE A 57 2.39 12.86 -3.01
CA ILE A 57 3.66 12.51 -3.65
C ILE A 57 3.78 13.19 -5.02
N ASP A 58 4.90 13.86 -5.24
CA ASP A 58 5.35 14.29 -6.55
C ASP A 58 6.29 13.25 -7.18
N TYR A 59 6.36 13.17 -8.51
CA TYR A 59 7.19 12.17 -9.18
C TYR A 59 8.70 12.33 -8.89
N ASN A 60 9.14 13.52 -8.46
CA ASN A 60 10.52 13.81 -8.07
C ASN A 60 10.85 13.47 -6.61
N ASP A 61 9.85 13.10 -5.79
CA ASP A 61 10.08 12.75 -4.38
C ASP A 61 10.72 11.38 -4.22
N ILE A 62 10.60 10.52 -5.24
CA ILE A 62 11.25 9.22 -5.27
C ILE A 62 12.69 9.39 -5.75
N LYS A 63 13.63 9.02 -4.91
CA LYS A 63 15.07 9.12 -5.18
C LYS A 63 15.60 7.87 -5.88
N ALA A 64 16.75 8.01 -6.55
CA ALA A 64 17.39 6.91 -7.27
C ALA A 64 17.80 5.72 -6.37
N ASP A 65 17.99 5.98 -5.08
CA ASP A 65 18.32 4.96 -4.07
C ASP A 65 17.08 4.20 -3.54
N GLY A 66 15.89 4.44 -4.11
CA GLY A 66 14.65 3.82 -3.68
C GLY A 66 14.03 4.44 -2.44
N THR A 67 14.48 5.61 -2.02
CA THR A 67 13.86 6.36 -0.92
C THR A 67 12.80 7.32 -1.42
N LEU A 68 11.79 7.55 -0.59
CA LEU A 68 10.69 8.48 -0.81
C LEU A 68 10.56 9.37 0.42
N VAL A 69 10.69 10.69 0.23
CA VAL A 69 10.45 11.66 1.28
C VAL A 69 8.98 12.08 1.24
N ILE A 70 8.27 11.87 2.33
CA ILE A 70 6.86 12.29 2.48
C ILE A 70 6.71 13.28 3.63
N THR A 71 5.92 14.32 3.36
CA THR A 71 5.56 15.32 4.36
C THR A 71 4.25 14.94 5.02
N GLY A 72 4.30 14.70 6.32
CA GLY A 72 3.16 14.33 7.15
C GLY A 72 2.47 15.52 7.82
N LYS A 73 1.58 15.23 8.77
CA LYS A 73 0.88 16.23 9.57
C LYS A 73 1.88 17.12 10.33
N GLY A 74 1.67 18.43 10.28
CA GLY A 74 2.57 19.40 10.93
C GLY A 74 3.85 19.69 10.17
N ASN A 75 3.89 19.43 8.86
CA ASN A 75 5.06 19.65 8.00
C ASN A 75 6.29 18.83 8.41
N LYS A 76 6.07 17.71 9.11
CA LYS A 76 7.15 16.78 9.47
C LYS A 76 7.43 15.85 8.30
N GLU A 77 8.68 15.80 7.89
CA GLU A 77 9.14 14.88 6.85
C GLU A 77 9.54 13.53 7.46
N ARG A 78 9.25 12.46 6.73
CA ARG A 78 9.80 11.14 7.01
C ARG A 78 10.25 10.47 5.72
N THR A 79 11.30 9.70 5.81
CA THR A 79 11.79 8.88 4.70
C THR A 79 11.10 7.52 4.74
N VAL A 80 10.61 7.08 3.60
CA VAL A 80 10.05 5.74 3.37
C VAL A 80 10.97 5.01 2.41
N TYR A 81 11.37 3.81 2.75
CA TYR A 81 12.14 2.93 1.88
C TYR A 81 11.20 2.08 1.05
N LEU A 82 11.33 2.15 -0.26
CA LEU A 82 10.54 1.37 -1.19
C LEU A 82 11.23 0.03 -1.45
N ASN A 83 10.51 -1.06 -1.18
CA ASN A 83 10.99 -2.39 -1.59
C ASN A 83 10.92 -2.55 -3.11
N GLN A 84 11.48 -3.62 -3.64
CA GLN A 84 11.55 -3.86 -5.09
C GLN A 84 10.16 -3.93 -5.73
N ALA A 85 9.15 -4.45 -5.04
CA ALA A 85 7.78 -4.50 -5.54
C ALA A 85 7.20 -3.09 -5.75
N CYS A 86 7.43 -2.18 -4.80
CA CYS A 86 7.02 -0.77 -4.92
C CYS A 86 7.76 -0.06 -6.06
N ILE A 87 9.07 -0.25 -6.17
CA ILE A 87 9.90 0.34 -7.23
C ILE A 87 9.41 -0.14 -8.60
N ASN A 88 9.19 -1.44 -8.77
CA ASN A 88 8.71 -2.02 -10.02
C ASN A 88 7.32 -1.49 -10.39
N ALA A 89 6.39 -1.44 -9.44
CA ALA A 89 5.03 -0.95 -9.66
C ALA A 89 5.03 0.53 -10.08
N VAL A 90 5.77 1.37 -9.37
CA VAL A 90 5.89 2.80 -9.72
C VAL A 90 6.57 3.00 -11.06
N THR A 91 7.66 2.29 -11.33
CA THR A 91 8.38 2.37 -12.61
C THR A 91 7.48 1.95 -13.78
N THR A 92 6.69 0.90 -13.60
CA THR A 92 5.74 0.43 -14.61
C THR A 92 4.66 1.49 -14.86
N TYR A 93 4.12 2.11 -13.82
CA TYR A 93 3.17 3.21 -13.98
C TYR A 93 3.83 4.43 -14.65
N MET A 94 5.05 4.81 -14.31
CA MET A 94 5.74 5.95 -14.90
C MET A 94 5.95 5.83 -16.40
N LYS A 95 6.06 4.61 -16.96
CA LYS A 95 6.15 4.38 -18.41
C LYS A 95 4.86 4.74 -19.15
N VAL A 96 3.71 4.70 -18.49
CA VAL A 96 2.38 4.98 -19.08
C VAL A 96 1.74 6.25 -18.53
N ARG A 97 2.36 6.88 -17.52
CA ARG A 97 1.87 8.13 -16.97
C ARG A 97 1.90 9.22 -18.04
N PRO A 98 0.82 9.97 -18.26
CA PRO A 98 0.83 11.12 -19.17
C PRO A 98 1.90 12.14 -18.76
N HIS A 99 2.69 12.60 -19.72
CA HIS A 99 3.73 13.61 -19.56
C HIS A 99 3.45 14.86 -20.41
N ASP A 100 3.04 14.65 -21.65
CA ASP A 100 2.83 15.72 -22.62
C ASP A 100 1.63 16.60 -22.22
N GLY A 101 1.89 17.88 -22.06
CA GLY A 101 0.88 18.87 -21.68
C GLY A 101 0.42 18.81 -20.22
N VAL A 102 0.97 17.90 -19.39
CA VAL A 102 0.65 17.78 -17.96
C VAL A 102 1.52 18.72 -17.16
N LYS A 103 0.89 19.72 -16.54
CA LYS A 103 1.57 20.69 -15.66
C LYS A 103 1.70 20.22 -14.21
N ASP A 104 0.89 19.24 -13.80
CA ASP A 104 0.86 18.72 -12.43
C ASP A 104 2.06 17.80 -12.17
N ARG A 105 2.79 18.08 -11.11
CA ARG A 105 3.98 17.29 -10.68
C ARG A 105 3.59 16.04 -9.88
N ALA A 106 2.30 15.87 -9.58
CA ALA A 106 1.82 14.72 -8.81
C ALA A 106 2.29 13.39 -9.43
N LEU A 107 2.74 12.47 -8.60
CA LEU A 107 3.04 11.12 -9.03
C LEU A 107 1.78 10.48 -9.64
N PHE A 108 0.67 10.50 -8.92
CA PHE A 108 -0.58 9.87 -9.35
C PHE A 108 -1.57 10.90 -9.92
N LEU A 109 -1.97 10.65 -11.16
CA LEU A 109 -2.89 11.50 -11.90
C LEU A 109 -4.30 10.92 -11.97
N SER A 110 -5.29 11.79 -11.90
CA SER A 110 -6.69 11.48 -12.23
C SER A 110 -6.88 11.32 -13.74
N SER A 111 -8.09 10.93 -14.17
CA SER A 111 -8.47 10.90 -15.59
C SER A 111 -8.41 12.26 -16.30
N ARG A 112 -8.31 13.36 -15.54
CA ARG A 112 -8.18 14.74 -16.03
C ARG A 112 -6.73 15.23 -16.05
N ASN A 113 -5.76 14.34 -15.88
CA ASN A 113 -4.32 14.65 -15.82
C ASN A 113 -3.95 15.68 -14.72
N GLN A 114 -4.69 15.69 -13.61
CA GLN A 114 -4.42 16.48 -12.42
C GLN A 114 -4.15 15.54 -11.24
N ARG A 115 -3.56 16.03 -10.16
CA ARG A 115 -3.37 15.27 -8.92
C ARG A 115 -4.64 14.51 -8.55
N ILE A 116 -4.51 13.22 -8.31
CA ILE A 116 -5.64 12.40 -7.89
C ILE A 116 -6.15 12.86 -6.52
N SER A 117 -7.46 12.88 -6.32
CA SER A 117 -8.05 13.27 -5.04
C SER A 117 -8.13 12.10 -4.06
N ASN A 118 -8.14 12.40 -2.75
CA ASN A 118 -8.39 11.41 -1.71
C ASN A 118 -9.67 10.60 -1.98
N ARG A 119 -10.74 11.27 -2.40
CA ARG A 119 -12.03 10.63 -2.71
C ARG A 119 -11.91 9.66 -3.88
N SER A 120 -11.17 10.03 -4.92
CA SER A 120 -10.95 9.15 -6.07
C SER A 120 -10.18 7.90 -5.68
N VAL A 121 -9.12 8.04 -4.87
CA VAL A 121 -8.35 6.88 -4.38
C VAL A 121 -9.20 5.97 -3.49
N GLN A 122 -10.00 6.53 -2.59
CA GLN A 122 -10.93 5.74 -1.77
C GLN A 122 -11.90 4.94 -2.65
N HIS A 123 -12.51 5.58 -3.64
CA HIS A 123 -13.44 4.91 -4.54
C HIS A 123 -12.76 3.79 -5.34
N ILE A 124 -11.55 4.02 -5.86
CA ILE A 124 -10.77 3.01 -6.59
C ILE A 124 -10.50 1.79 -5.69
N VAL A 125 -10.04 2.02 -4.46
CA VAL A 125 -9.76 0.93 -3.51
C VAL A 125 -11.04 0.15 -3.17
N GLU A 126 -12.16 0.85 -2.92
CA GLU A 126 -13.46 0.22 -2.64
C GLU A 126 -13.93 -0.67 -3.80
N GLU A 127 -13.81 -0.20 -5.04
CA GLU A 127 -14.19 -0.97 -6.23
C GLU A 127 -13.33 -2.24 -6.38
N TYR A 128 -12.01 -2.15 -6.18
CA TYR A 128 -11.16 -3.34 -6.24
C TYR A 128 -11.38 -4.29 -5.07
N LEU A 129 -11.68 -3.80 -3.86
CA LEU A 129 -12.09 -4.65 -2.74
C LEU A 129 -13.37 -5.41 -3.05
N LYS A 130 -14.38 -4.77 -3.63
CA LYS A 130 -15.61 -5.44 -4.11
C LYS A 130 -15.28 -6.49 -5.16
N LYS A 131 -14.46 -6.15 -6.16
CA LYS A 131 -14.06 -7.06 -7.23
C LYS A 131 -13.29 -8.27 -6.71
N ALA A 132 -12.50 -8.10 -5.67
CA ALA A 132 -11.81 -9.19 -4.97
C ALA A 132 -12.75 -10.04 -4.08
N GLY A 133 -14.05 -9.71 -3.97
CA GLY A 133 -15.00 -10.37 -3.10
C GLY A 133 -14.81 -10.03 -1.61
N LEU A 134 -14.24 -8.86 -1.32
CA LEU A 134 -13.91 -8.39 0.04
C LEU A 134 -14.75 -7.17 0.46
N GLY A 135 -15.74 -6.79 -0.37
CA GLY A 135 -16.53 -5.55 -0.18
C GLY A 135 -17.32 -5.48 1.12
N ASP A 136 -17.84 -6.62 1.59
CA ASP A 136 -18.70 -6.67 2.80
C ASP A 136 -17.92 -6.66 4.12
N ARG A 137 -16.58 -6.58 4.07
CA ARG A 137 -15.73 -6.64 5.27
C ARG A 137 -15.47 -5.28 5.92
N GLY A 138 -16.05 -4.19 5.41
CA GLY A 138 -15.80 -2.84 5.92
C GLY A 138 -14.34 -2.39 5.80
N LEU A 139 -13.62 -2.94 4.81
CA LEU A 139 -12.25 -2.59 4.51
C LEU A 139 -12.20 -1.24 3.78
N SER A 140 -11.11 -0.49 3.99
CA SER A 140 -10.90 0.85 3.42
C SER A 140 -9.42 1.12 3.27
N VAL A 141 -9.03 2.23 2.67
CA VAL A 141 -7.61 2.65 2.58
C VAL A 141 -6.93 2.66 3.97
N HIS A 142 -7.63 3.11 5.01
CA HIS A 142 -7.09 3.07 6.38
C HIS A 142 -6.81 1.63 6.85
N LYS A 143 -7.66 0.69 6.45
CA LYS A 143 -7.49 -0.73 6.77
C LYS A 143 -6.36 -1.38 5.96
N LEU A 144 -6.05 -0.90 4.75
CA LEU A 144 -4.86 -1.33 4.01
C LEU A 144 -3.56 -0.94 4.74
N ARG A 145 -3.52 0.25 5.35
CA ARG A 145 -2.40 0.65 6.20
C ARG A 145 -2.28 -0.27 7.43
N HIS A 146 -3.40 -0.64 8.04
CA HIS A 146 -3.40 -1.61 9.14
C HIS A 146 -2.96 -2.99 8.67
N THR A 147 -3.37 -3.41 7.47
CA THR A 147 -2.89 -4.62 6.82
C THR A 147 -1.38 -4.61 6.66
N ALA A 148 -0.81 -3.54 6.10
CA ALA A 148 0.64 -3.41 5.94
C ALA A 148 1.38 -3.59 7.28
N ALA A 149 0.93 -2.91 8.35
CA ALA A 149 1.50 -3.05 9.68
C ALA A 149 1.46 -4.49 10.20
N THR A 150 0.31 -5.15 10.03
CA THR A 150 0.11 -6.52 10.50
C THR A 150 0.97 -7.52 9.71
N LEU A 151 1.03 -7.39 8.38
CA LEU A 151 1.84 -8.26 7.53
C LEU A 151 3.35 -8.08 7.81
N MET A 152 3.82 -6.83 7.99
CA MET A 152 5.21 -6.56 8.39
C MET A 152 5.55 -7.21 9.74
N TYR A 153 4.64 -7.16 10.70
CA TYR A 153 4.83 -7.79 12.00
C TYR A 153 4.83 -9.31 11.92
N GLN A 154 3.89 -9.90 11.18
CA GLN A 154 3.71 -11.36 11.12
C GLN A 154 4.72 -12.06 10.22
N HIS A 155 5.16 -11.43 9.15
CA HIS A 155 5.96 -12.04 8.09
C HIS A 155 7.32 -11.37 7.87
N GLY A 156 7.50 -10.12 8.32
CA GLY A 156 8.69 -9.32 8.07
C GLY A 156 9.70 -9.29 9.22
N ASN A 157 9.51 -10.07 10.28
CA ASN A 157 10.34 -10.02 11.51
C ASN A 157 10.54 -8.61 12.08
N VAL A 158 9.59 -7.71 11.83
CA VAL A 158 9.64 -6.31 12.25
C VAL A 158 9.04 -6.20 13.65
N ASP A 159 9.82 -5.75 14.63
CA ASP A 159 9.29 -5.56 15.97
C ASP A 159 8.32 -4.36 16.08
N VAL A 160 7.58 -4.27 17.18
CA VAL A 160 6.52 -3.26 17.37
C VAL A 160 7.10 -1.83 17.44
N LEU A 161 8.34 -1.65 17.95
CA LEU A 161 8.97 -0.34 18.05
C LEU A 161 9.32 0.17 16.66
N LEU A 162 9.89 -0.70 15.84
CA LEU A 162 10.24 -0.43 14.45
C LEU A 162 9.02 -0.19 13.59
N LEU A 163 7.92 -0.93 13.80
CA LEU A 163 6.64 -0.66 13.14
C LEU A 163 6.11 0.76 13.44
N LYS A 164 6.24 1.23 14.68
CA LYS A 164 5.85 2.60 15.03
C LYS A 164 6.64 3.64 14.25
N GLU A 165 7.93 3.40 14.04
CA GLU A 165 8.79 4.28 13.24
C GLU A 165 8.41 4.26 11.75
N ILE A 166 8.32 3.07 11.15
CA ILE A 166 7.93 2.88 9.75
C ILE A 166 6.59 3.58 9.47
N LEU A 167 5.66 3.47 10.40
CA LEU A 167 4.34 4.08 10.28
C LEU A 167 4.32 5.59 10.66
N GLY A 168 5.44 6.16 11.13
CA GLY A 168 5.53 7.59 11.46
C GLY A 168 4.78 7.96 12.74
N HIS A 169 4.88 7.14 13.79
CA HIS A 169 4.58 7.52 15.16
C HIS A 169 5.86 8.11 15.79
N GLU A 170 5.80 9.37 16.21
CA GLU A 170 6.90 10.25 16.60
C GLU A 170 8.06 9.61 17.38
N ASN A 171 9.27 10.04 16.98
CA ASN A 171 10.60 9.87 17.57
C ASN A 171 11.25 8.49 17.46
N LEU A 172 12.23 8.40 16.54
CA LEU A 172 13.59 7.88 16.75
C LEU A 172 14.37 7.99 15.43
N SER A 173 15.63 8.43 15.50
CA SER A 173 16.53 8.55 14.36
C SER A 173 17.12 7.18 14.03
N THR A 174 16.73 6.55 12.93
CA THR A 174 17.18 5.19 12.62
C THR A 174 17.41 4.93 11.15
N THR A 175 18.42 5.61 10.59
CA THR A 175 18.88 5.33 9.22
C THR A 175 19.53 3.94 9.11
N GLU A 176 20.16 3.44 10.17
CA GLU A 176 20.87 2.15 10.15
C GLU A 176 19.94 0.92 10.20
N ILE A 177 18.79 1.02 10.84
CA ILE A 177 17.84 -0.10 10.99
C ILE A 177 17.13 -0.41 9.67
N TYR A 178 16.88 0.60 8.84
CA TYR A 178 16.20 0.43 7.55
C TYR A 178 17.01 -0.36 6.53
N THR A 179 18.33 -0.35 6.58
CA THR A 179 19.18 -1.12 5.66
C THR A 179 19.04 -2.63 5.88
N HIS A 180 18.84 -3.05 7.12
CA HIS A 180 18.55 -4.46 7.44
C HIS A 180 17.13 -4.86 7.05
N ILE A 181 16.14 -3.99 7.25
CA ILE A 181 14.72 -4.26 6.96
C ILE A 181 14.42 -4.29 5.47
N SER A 182 15.09 -3.49 4.65
CA SER A 182 14.87 -3.51 3.19
C SER A 182 15.20 -4.88 2.58
N ASN A 183 16.12 -5.63 3.20
CA ASN A 183 16.42 -7.00 2.80
C ASN A 183 15.40 -8.02 3.35
N ASP A 184 14.85 -7.80 4.56
CA ASP A 184 13.87 -8.72 5.16
C ASP A 184 12.44 -8.42 4.69
N LEU A 185 12.09 -7.15 4.41
CA LEU A 185 10.81 -6.80 3.78
C LEU A 185 10.71 -7.28 2.33
N SER A 186 11.81 -7.65 1.69
CA SER A 186 11.79 -8.34 0.40
C SER A 186 11.13 -9.72 0.47
N LEU A 187 10.95 -10.28 1.68
CA LEU A 187 10.25 -11.55 1.90
C LEU A 187 8.72 -11.41 1.81
N ILE A 188 8.17 -10.19 1.95
CA ILE A 188 6.76 -9.94 1.65
C ILE A 188 6.69 -9.45 0.19
N HIS A 189 7.10 -10.29 -0.73
CA HIS A 189 6.81 -10.09 -2.15
C HIS A 189 5.32 -10.36 -2.38
N ILE A 190 4.49 -9.33 -2.20
CA ILE A 190 3.22 -9.30 -2.88
C ILE A 190 3.57 -8.95 -4.33
N SER A 191 4.06 -9.95 -5.06
CA SER A 191 4.54 -9.82 -6.44
C SER A 191 3.38 -9.98 -7.41
N GLU A 192 3.56 -9.44 -8.62
CA GLU A 192 2.64 -9.70 -9.73
C GLU A 192 2.40 -11.20 -9.88
N PRO A 193 1.15 -11.65 -10.10
CA PRO A 193 0.90 -13.03 -10.48
C PRO A 193 1.71 -13.32 -11.73
N THR A 194 2.61 -14.28 -11.64
CA THR A 194 3.37 -14.80 -12.77
C THR A 194 2.40 -15.12 -13.91
N ARG A 195 2.51 -14.40 -15.02
CA ARG A 195 1.89 -14.81 -16.28
C ARG A 195 2.48 -16.17 -16.61
N HIS A 196 1.78 -17.25 -16.29
CA HIS A 196 2.02 -18.49 -16.94
C HIS A 196 1.73 -18.26 -18.42
N ALA A 197 2.79 -18.21 -19.20
CA ALA A 197 2.72 -18.29 -20.64
C ALA A 197 1.95 -19.57 -20.99
N GLN A 198 0.70 -19.42 -21.41
CA GLN A 198 0.06 -20.43 -22.24
C GLN A 198 0.68 -20.29 -23.62
N ILE A 199 1.73 -21.10 -23.85
CA ILE A 199 2.16 -21.47 -25.18
C ILE A 199 1.41 -22.77 -25.47
N SER A 200 0.46 -22.71 -26.34
CA SER A 200 -0.06 -23.82 -27.14
C SER A 200 -0.54 -23.29 -28.46
#